data_2c952c241a0ce2565e159ece12a6941a
#
_entry.id   2c952c241a0ce2565e159ece12a6941a
#
_cell.length_a   1.000
_cell.length_b   1.000
_cell.length_c   1.000
_cell.angle_alpha   90.00
_cell.angle_beta   90.00
_cell.angle_gamma   90.00
#
_symmetry.space_group_name_H-M   'P 1'
#
loop_
_entity.id
_entity.type
_entity.pdbx_description
1 polymer ?
#
loop_
_entity_poly.entity_id
_entity_poly.type
_entity_poly.pdbx_seq_one_letter_code
_entity_poly.pdbx_strand_id
1 'polypeptide(L)'
;SEALNAFSGQGASGVEKAFNASLSAGGKVTVSYQVDALGHVLTAGKGTDTDTTKESQSGVVLTLDRSIQRLAERSAAKYLKKGAVVVLEVPTGKILAMASLPTFPQDDVSSVLKSAGSPLLNRATSAYSVGSVFKLAAAAAALENGISPSETYCCTGSISVDGQAFHCYGSEVHGTEDMKKAVAESCNTYFVHLMQKVPPANFLQMAKKLGFGRSFSLAPGMESATGTL
;
A
#
# COMPACT_ATOMS: atom_id res chain seq x y z
N SER A 1 16.23 1.17 18.11
CA SER A 1 15.26 2.07 18.77
C SER A 1 13.81 1.58 18.66
N GLU A 2 13.43 0.86 17.59
CA GLU A 2 12.07 0.30 17.44
C GLU A 2 11.80 -0.86 18.41
N ALA A 3 12.81 -1.68 18.71
CA ALA A 3 12.67 -2.78 19.67
C ALA A 3 12.40 -2.29 21.12
N LEU A 4 12.88 -1.10 21.48
CA LEU A 4 12.61 -0.50 22.80
C LEU A 4 11.17 -0.01 22.94
N ASN A 5 10.53 0.39 21.85
CA ASN A 5 9.14 0.85 21.85
C ASN A 5 8.14 -0.30 22.06
N ALA A 6 8.46 -1.51 21.61
CA ALA A 6 7.62 -2.70 21.84
C ALA A 6 7.46 -3.04 23.34
N PHE A 7 8.44 -2.68 24.17
CA PHE A 7 8.38 -2.84 25.62
C PHE A 7 7.71 -1.68 26.36
N SER A 8 7.52 -0.53 25.69
CA SER A 8 6.91 0.65 26.31
C SER A 8 5.38 0.69 26.25
N GLY A 9 4.75 -0.28 25.59
CA GLY A 9 3.31 -0.28 25.32
C GLY A 9 2.86 0.83 24.37
N GLN A 10 3.80 1.43 23.62
CA GLN A 10 3.49 2.46 22.63
C GLN A 10 3.47 1.87 21.23
N GLY A 11 2.49 2.29 20.43
CA GLY A 11 2.39 1.91 19.02
C GLY A 11 3.59 2.41 18.21
N ALA A 12 4.35 1.50 17.59
CA ALA A 12 5.56 1.82 16.83
C ALA A 12 5.24 2.27 15.39
N SER A 13 4.17 1.77 14.78
CA SER A 13 3.79 2.07 13.40
C SER A 13 2.29 1.83 13.16
N GLY A 14 1.81 2.19 11.96
CA GLY A 14 0.44 1.91 11.51
C GLY A 14 -0.65 2.48 12.41
N VAL A 15 -1.75 1.76 12.52
CA VAL A 15 -2.93 2.14 13.31
C VAL A 15 -2.60 2.29 14.78
N GLU A 16 -1.75 1.43 15.34
CA GLU A 16 -1.34 1.52 16.74
C GLU A 16 -0.62 2.82 17.04
N LYS A 17 0.27 3.27 16.17
CA LYS A 17 0.96 4.57 16.32
C LYS A 17 -0.01 5.73 16.12
N ALA A 18 -0.83 5.67 15.08
CA ALA A 18 -1.77 6.72 14.70
C ALA A 18 -2.79 7.00 15.83
N PHE A 19 -3.23 5.96 16.51
CA PHE A 19 -4.24 6.03 17.58
C PHE A 19 -3.70 5.66 18.97
N ASN A 20 -2.39 5.79 19.16
CA ASN A 20 -1.72 5.40 20.41
C ASN A 20 -2.40 6.01 21.65
N ALA A 21 -2.76 7.29 21.62
CA ALA A 21 -3.42 7.94 22.73
C ALA A 21 -4.77 7.30 23.10
N SER A 22 -5.57 6.91 22.08
CA SER A 22 -6.85 6.25 22.29
C SER A 22 -6.68 4.79 22.73
N LEU A 23 -5.68 4.09 22.22
CA LEU A 23 -5.42 2.69 22.53
C LEU A 23 -4.69 2.50 23.86
N SER A 24 -3.92 3.50 24.32
CA SER A 24 -3.18 3.49 25.59
C SER A 24 -4.00 4.02 26.77
N ALA A 25 -5.22 4.52 26.54
CA ALA A 25 -6.08 5.05 27.60
C ALA A 25 -6.70 3.98 28.52
N GLY A 26 -6.49 2.70 28.21
CA GLY A 26 -6.83 1.57 29.10
C GLY A 26 -5.82 1.47 30.24
N GLY A 27 -6.33 1.35 31.46
CA GLY A 27 -5.65 1.48 32.73
C GLY A 27 -4.30 0.79 32.93
N LYS A 28 -3.56 1.22 33.93
CA LYS A 28 -2.32 0.56 34.37
C LYS A 28 -2.68 -0.73 35.10
N VAL A 29 -2.17 -1.87 34.58
CA VAL A 29 -2.13 -3.11 35.37
C VAL A 29 -0.99 -2.97 36.37
N THR A 30 -1.31 -2.90 37.66
CA THR A 30 -0.31 -2.91 38.75
C THR A 30 -0.23 -4.34 39.28
N VAL A 31 0.87 -4.99 39.03
CA VAL A 31 1.15 -6.32 39.62
C VAL A 31 1.96 -6.13 40.87
N SER A 32 1.38 -6.52 42.03
CA SER A 32 2.06 -6.45 43.32
C SER A 32 2.56 -7.82 43.75
N TYR A 33 3.84 -7.91 44.06
CA TYR A 33 4.46 -9.13 44.58
C TYR A 33 4.84 -8.96 46.04
N GLN A 34 4.69 -10.01 46.85
CA GLN A 34 5.31 -10.07 48.16
C GLN A 34 6.80 -10.40 48.00
N VAL A 35 7.65 -9.64 48.63
CA VAL A 35 9.10 -9.86 48.66
C VAL A 35 9.57 -10.12 50.09
N ASP A 36 10.64 -10.90 50.23
CA ASP A 36 11.33 -11.05 51.52
C ASP A 36 12.15 -9.80 51.89
N ALA A 37 12.79 -9.83 53.04
CA ALA A 37 13.60 -8.71 53.52
C ALA A 37 14.83 -8.40 52.64
N LEU A 38 15.18 -9.28 51.72
CA LEU A 38 16.29 -9.16 50.75
C LEU A 38 15.79 -8.76 49.36
N GLY A 39 14.46 -8.60 49.15
CA GLY A 39 13.86 -8.19 47.87
C GLY A 39 13.55 -9.35 46.93
N HIS A 40 13.67 -10.61 47.34
CA HIS A 40 13.31 -11.75 46.48
C HIS A 40 11.79 -11.96 46.51
N VAL A 41 11.22 -12.20 45.32
CA VAL A 41 9.79 -12.49 45.18
C VAL A 41 9.45 -13.81 45.85
N LEU A 42 8.50 -13.78 46.76
CA LEU A 42 8.00 -14.99 47.43
C LEU A 42 7.05 -15.73 46.47
N THR A 43 7.52 -16.86 45.94
CA THR A 43 6.79 -17.68 44.94
C THR A 43 5.53 -18.36 45.52
N ALA A 44 5.34 -18.38 46.83
CA ALA A 44 4.18 -18.98 47.49
C ALA A 44 3.01 -17.98 47.74
N GLY A 45 3.21 -16.71 47.50
CA GLY A 45 2.16 -15.70 47.59
C GLY A 45 1.43 -15.58 46.27
N LYS A 46 0.12 -15.76 46.24
CA LYS A 46 -0.69 -15.36 45.08
C LYS A 46 -0.48 -13.86 44.89
N GLY A 47 0.13 -13.45 43.80
CA GLY A 47 0.15 -12.06 43.39
C GLY A 47 -1.30 -11.57 43.32
N THR A 48 -1.61 -10.48 43.97
CA THR A 48 -2.91 -9.83 43.86
C THR A 48 -2.87 -9.01 42.59
N ASP A 49 -3.46 -9.50 41.49
CA ASP A 49 -3.79 -8.70 40.35
C ASP A 49 -4.85 -7.69 40.77
N THR A 50 -4.45 -6.46 40.97
CA THR A 50 -5.42 -5.39 41.10
C THR A 50 -5.61 -4.80 39.71
N ASP A 51 -6.60 -5.32 39.00
CA ASP A 51 -7.08 -4.69 37.77
C ASP A 51 -7.79 -3.38 38.13
N THR A 52 -7.11 -2.28 37.91
CA THR A 52 -7.69 -0.93 38.08
C THR A 52 -8.29 -0.42 36.77
N THR A 53 -8.49 -1.29 35.78
CA THR A 53 -9.19 -0.96 34.55
C THR A 53 -10.68 -0.80 34.81
N LYS A 54 -11.09 0.37 35.30
CA LYS A 54 -12.45 0.82 35.02
C LYS A 54 -12.57 1.02 33.50
N GLU A 55 -13.29 0.13 32.88
CA GLU A 55 -14.06 0.20 31.66
C GLU A 55 -14.11 1.56 30.91
N SER A 56 -12.99 2.06 30.43
CA SER A 56 -13.02 2.82 29.20
C SER A 56 -12.54 1.88 28.10
N GLN A 57 -13.48 1.20 27.44
CA GLN A 57 -13.18 0.48 26.20
C GLN A 57 -12.80 1.52 25.15
N SER A 58 -11.56 1.98 25.21
CA SER A 58 -10.99 2.80 24.17
C SER A 58 -10.54 1.87 23.06
N GLY A 59 -11.16 1.98 21.91
CA GLY A 59 -10.86 1.18 20.74
C GLY A 59 -10.92 2.03 19.48
N VAL A 60 -10.40 1.50 18.40
CA VAL A 60 -10.48 2.11 17.07
C VAL A 60 -11.29 1.20 16.17
N VAL A 61 -12.37 1.76 15.61
CA VAL A 61 -13.18 1.06 14.61
C VAL A 61 -12.59 1.33 13.22
N LEU A 62 -12.20 0.27 12.55
CA LEU A 62 -11.68 0.32 11.18
C LEU A 62 -12.78 0.02 10.17
N THR A 63 -12.59 0.44 8.92
CA THR A 63 -13.48 0.14 7.80
C THR A 63 -13.25 -1.26 7.22
N LEU A 64 -12.23 -1.99 7.72
CA LEU A 64 -11.89 -3.33 7.24
C LEU A 64 -13.03 -4.31 7.50
N ASP A 65 -13.42 -5.04 6.45
CA ASP A 65 -14.31 -6.19 6.56
C ASP A 65 -13.48 -7.46 6.77
N ARG A 66 -13.77 -8.19 7.83
CA ARG A 66 -13.02 -9.39 8.22
C ARG A 66 -13.03 -10.48 7.15
N SER A 67 -14.16 -10.64 6.46
CA SER A 67 -14.30 -11.68 5.44
C SER A 67 -13.54 -11.33 4.18
N ILE A 68 -13.64 -10.07 3.75
CA ILE A 68 -12.92 -9.55 2.58
C ILE A 68 -11.41 -9.53 2.86
N GLN A 69 -10.99 -9.11 4.05
CA GLN A 69 -9.58 -9.11 4.46
C GLN A 69 -8.97 -10.52 4.39
N ARG A 70 -9.63 -11.52 4.98
CA ARG A 70 -9.18 -12.92 4.93
C ARG A 70 -9.13 -13.49 3.52
N LEU A 71 -10.08 -13.10 2.66
CA LEU A 71 -10.08 -13.51 1.26
C LEU A 71 -8.89 -12.88 0.52
N ALA A 72 -8.66 -11.59 0.71
CA ALA A 72 -7.53 -10.86 0.12
C ALA A 72 -6.19 -11.46 0.54
N GLU A 73 -6.00 -11.74 1.84
CA GLU A 73 -4.79 -12.36 2.37
C GLU A 73 -4.52 -13.75 1.78
N ARG A 74 -5.54 -14.62 1.76
CA ARG A 74 -5.42 -15.97 1.18
C ARG A 74 -5.12 -15.93 -0.31
N SER A 75 -5.81 -15.06 -1.05
CA SER A 75 -5.57 -14.91 -2.48
C SER A 75 -4.19 -14.34 -2.77
N ALA A 76 -3.78 -13.32 -2.01
CA ALA A 76 -2.45 -12.74 -2.13
C ALA A 76 -1.35 -13.78 -1.85
N ALA A 77 -1.47 -14.54 -0.77
CA ALA A 77 -0.50 -15.57 -0.39
C ALA A 77 -0.34 -16.67 -1.44
N LYS A 78 -1.40 -16.95 -2.21
CA LYS A 78 -1.37 -17.95 -3.28
C LYS A 78 -0.58 -17.48 -4.52
N TYR A 79 -0.68 -16.20 -4.85
CA TYR A 79 -0.17 -15.69 -6.14
C TYR A 79 1.01 -14.72 -6.01
N LEU A 80 1.22 -14.13 -4.85
CA LEU A 80 2.24 -13.11 -4.62
C LEU A 80 3.30 -13.58 -3.62
N LYS A 81 4.55 -13.53 -4.01
CA LYS A 81 5.67 -13.64 -3.06
C LYS A 81 5.93 -12.31 -2.34
N LYS A 82 5.71 -11.19 -3.04
CA LYS A 82 5.94 -9.84 -2.53
C LYS A 82 4.99 -8.87 -3.25
N GLY A 83 4.24 -8.09 -2.50
CA GLY A 83 3.27 -7.16 -3.06
C GLY A 83 2.19 -6.77 -2.07
N ALA A 84 1.13 -6.15 -2.56
CA ALA A 84 -0.03 -5.77 -1.74
C ALA A 84 -1.34 -5.95 -2.52
N VAL A 85 -2.42 -6.14 -1.77
CA VAL A 85 -3.79 -6.12 -2.27
C VAL A 85 -4.59 -5.12 -1.45
N VAL A 86 -5.29 -4.22 -2.12
CA VAL A 86 -6.19 -3.25 -1.48
C VAL A 86 -7.58 -3.40 -2.11
N VAL A 87 -8.61 -3.46 -1.28
CA VAL A 87 -10.02 -3.48 -1.71
C VAL A 87 -10.70 -2.23 -1.19
N LEU A 88 -11.27 -1.46 -2.10
CA LEU A 88 -11.97 -0.21 -1.81
C LEU A 88 -13.45 -0.32 -2.15
N GLU A 89 -14.30 0.26 -1.30
CA GLU A 89 -15.70 0.49 -1.61
C GLU A 89 -15.83 1.74 -2.48
N VAL A 90 -16.25 1.59 -3.74
CA VAL A 90 -16.25 2.67 -4.73
C VAL A 90 -17.05 3.90 -4.30
N PRO A 91 -18.29 3.79 -3.76
CA PRO A 91 -19.09 4.96 -3.42
C PRO A 91 -18.54 5.79 -2.26
N THR A 92 -17.80 5.17 -1.33
CA THR A 92 -17.38 5.81 -0.07
C THR A 92 -15.87 6.00 0.04
N GLY A 93 -15.09 5.28 -0.76
CA GLY A 93 -13.64 5.22 -0.63
C GLY A 93 -13.14 4.43 0.60
N LYS A 94 -14.03 3.75 1.34
CA LYS A 94 -13.64 2.94 2.48
C LYS A 94 -12.70 1.81 2.06
N ILE A 95 -11.66 1.59 2.84
CA ILE A 95 -10.76 0.45 2.68
C ILE A 95 -11.40 -0.74 3.37
N LEU A 96 -11.84 -1.73 2.59
CA LEU A 96 -12.46 -2.96 3.08
C LEU A 96 -11.43 -4.06 3.34
N ALA A 97 -10.30 -4.05 2.62
CA ALA A 97 -9.16 -4.91 2.89
C ALA A 97 -7.85 -4.23 2.48
N MET A 98 -6.79 -4.52 3.23
CA MET A 98 -5.42 -4.10 2.93
C MET A 98 -4.46 -5.21 3.39
N ALA A 99 -3.90 -5.95 2.43
CA ALA A 99 -2.94 -7.01 2.67
C ALA A 99 -1.58 -6.66 2.07
N SER A 100 -0.51 -6.89 2.82
CA SER A 100 0.88 -6.68 2.41
C SER A 100 1.69 -7.95 2.61
N LEU A 101 2.47 -8.35 1.60
CA LEU A 101 3.29 -9.56 1.62
C LEU A 101 4.79 -9.23 1.40
N PRO A 102 5.70 -10.03 1.99
CA PRO A 102 5.43 -11.16 2.87
C PRO A 102 4.78 -10.73 4.19
N THR A 103 4.04 -11.64 4.82
CA THR A 103 3.49 -11.47 6.16
C THR A 103 4.56 -11.73 7.22
N PHE A 104 4.27 -11.40 8.46
CA PHE A 104 5.13 -11.68 9.61
C PHE A 104 4.32 -12.22 10.79
N PRO A 105 4.93 -13.00 11.69
CA PRO A 105 4.27 -13.43 12.91
C PRO A 105 4.08 -12.23 13.84
N GLN A 106 2.82 -11.96 14.22
CA GLN A 106 2.48 -10.79 15.06
C GLN A 106 3.03 -10.95 16.48
N ASP A 107 3.16 -12.19 16.95
CA ASP A 107 3.67 -12.50 18.29
C ASP A 107 5.20 -12.47 18.39
N ASP A 108 5.91 -12.42 17.26
CA ASP A 108 7.38 -12.38 17.20
C ASP A 108 7.88 -11.44 16.09
N VAL A 109 7.63 -10.16 16.25
CA VAL A 109 8.10 -9.10 15.34
C VAL A 109 9.62 -9.03 15.33
N SER A 110 10.28 -9.40 16.43
CA SER A 110 11.72 -9.32 16.56
C SER A 110 12.46 -10.25 15.57
N SER A 111 11.90 -11.40 15.25
CA SER A 111 12.47 -12.37 14.32
C SER A 111 12.59 -11.84 12.88
N VAL A 112 11.80 -10.82 12.53
CA VAL A 112 11.73 -10.29 11.16
C VAL A 112 12.36 -8.91 10.96
N LEU A 113 12.88 -8.27 11.99
CA LEU A 113 13.46 -6.93 11.93
C LEU A 113 14.58 -6.80 10.88
N LYS A 114 15.37 -7.88 10.68
CA LYS A 114 16.48 -7.92 9.72
C LYS A 114 16.18 -8.79 8.50
N SER A 115 14.92 -9.15 8.29
CA SER A 115 14.53 -9.99 7.15
C SER A 115 14.70 -9.24 5.81
N ALA A 116 15.41 -9.87 4.87
CA ALA A 116 15.61 -9.33 3.51
C ALA A 116 14.29 -9.10 2.75
N GLY A 117 13.22 -9.78 3.15
CA GLY A 117 11.86 -9.59 2.60
C GLY A 117 11.19 -8.29 3.04
N SER A 118 11.72 -7.59 4.07
CA SER A 118 11.12 -6.40 4.68
C SER A 118 9.61 -6.57 4.93
N PRO A 119 9.19 -7.57 5.72
CA PRO A 119 7.77 -7.88 5.92
C PRO A 119 7.03 -6.79 6.71
N LEU A 120 7.73 -5.96 7.48
CA LEU A 120 7.14 -4.84 8.22
C LEU A 120 6.81 -3.64 7.33
N LEU A 121 7.31 -3.61 6.08
CA LEU A 121 6.96 -2.56 5.13
C LEU A 121 5.51 -2.74 4.67
N ASN A 122 4.67 -1.74 4.90
CA ASN A 122 3.33 -1.72 4.29
C ASN A 122 3.43 -1.36 2.81
N ARG A 123 3.38 -2.38 1.97
CA ARG A 123 3.50 -2.22 0.53
C ARG A 123 2.29 -1.58 -0.13
N ALA A 124 1.14 -1.61 0.53
CA ALA A 124 -0.06 -0.93 0.02
C ALA A 124 0.06 0.60 0.03
N THR A 125 0.95 1.14 0.87
CA THR A 125 1.18 2.59 1.00
C THR A 125 2.52 3.04 0.42
N SER A 126 3.29 2.14 -0.18
CA SER A 126 4.61 2.43 -0.74
C SER A 126 4.52 2.85 -2.20
N ALA A 127 5.50 3.62 -2.67
CA ALA A 127 5.62 3.99 -4.08
C ALA A 127 6.31 2.87 -4.88
N TYR A 128 5.83 2.65 -6.10
CA TYR A 128 6.37 1.68 -7.05
C TYR A 128 6.45 2.28 -8.44
N SER A 129 7.34 1.73 -9.28
CA SER A 129 7.32 2.00 -10.71
C SER A 129 6.02 1.47 -11.31
N VAL A 130 5.23 2.34 -11.93
CA VAL A 130 3.87 2.03 -12.42
C VAL A 130 3.91 1.07 -13.61
N GLY A 131 4.94 1.18 -14.46
CA GLY A 131 5.06 0.38 -15.68
C GLY A 131 3.88 0.60 -16.63
N SER A 132 3.45 -0.47 -17.27
CA SER A 132 2.39 -0.42 -18.30
C SER A 132 1.01 0.00 -17.79
N VAL A 133 0.75 -0.05 -16.49
CA VAL A 133 -0.50 0.48 -15.93
C VAL A 133 -0.63 1.99 -16.18
N PHE A 134 0.49 2.71 -16.32
CA PHE A 134 0.49 4.13 -16.63
C PHE A 134 -0.05 4.46 -18.02
N LYS A 135 -0.13 3.49 -18.93
CA LYS A 135 -0.77 3.65 -20.24
C LYS A 135 -2.25 4.01 -20.14
N LEU A 136 -2.92 3.61 -19.05
CA LEU A 136 -4.31 4.03 -18.80
C LEU A 136 -4.41 5.54 -18.55
N ALA A 137 -3.44 6.13 -17.86
CA ALA A 137 -3.37 7.59 -17.70
C ALA A 137 -3.08 8.29 -19.04
N ALA A 138 -2.23 7.70 -19.87
CA ALA A 138 -1.93 8.20 -21.21
C ALA A 138 -3.18 8.14 -22.12
N ALA A 139 -3.90 7.02 -22.12
CA ALA A 139 -5.15 6.87 -22.85
C ALA A 139 -6.21 7.91 -22.40
N ALA A 140 -6.39 8.07 -21.07
CA ALA A 140 -7.33 9.06 -20.53
C ALA A 140 -6.95 10.49 -20.94
N ALA A 141 -5.65 10.82 -20.90
CA ALA A 141 -5.18 12.14 -21.35
C ALA A 141 -5.44 12.37 -22.83
N ALA A 142 -5.20 11.35 -23.67
CA ALA A 142 -5.46 11.43 -25.11
C ALA A 142 -6.96 11.67 -25.40
N LEU A 143 -7.83 10.92 -24.72
CA LEU A 143 -9.30 11.08 -24.88
C LEU A 143 -9.77 12.47 -24.44
N GLU A 144 -9.28 13.02 -23.32
CA GLU A 144 -9.60 14.39 -22.89
C GLU A 144 -9.06 15.46 -23.87
N ASN A 145 -8.02 15.13 -24.65
CA ASN A 145 -7.51 16.02 -25.70
C ASN A 145 -8.18 15.80 -27.06
N GLY A 146 -9.29 15.05 -27.11
CA GLY A 146 -10.10 14.86 -28.31
C GLY A 146 -9.54 13.86 -29.31
N ILE A 147 -8.55 13.05 -28.94
CA ILE A 147 -8.01 12.01 -29.80
C ILE A 147 -9.00 10.83 -29.82
N SER A 148 -9.40 10.42 -31.02
CA SER A 148 -10.35 9.32 -31.20
C SER A 148 -9.78 8.00 -30.73
N PRO A 149 -10.53 7.20 -29.94
CA PRO A 149 -10.09 5.84 -29.58
C PRO A 149 -9.99 4.88 -30.78
N SER A 150 -10.61 5.24 -31.91
CA SER A 150 -10.55 4.49 -33.18
C SER A 150 -9.38 4.93 -34.06
N GLU A 151 -8.56 5.87 -33.61
CA GLU A 151 -7.36 6.23 -34.35
C GLU A 151 -6.37 5.06 -34.39
N THR A 152 -5.93 4.69 -35.59
CA THR A 152 -5.05 3.54 -35.79
C THR A 152 -3.60 3.95 -35.93
N TYR A 153 -2.72 3.07 -35.46
CA TYR A 153 -1.28 3.14 -35.61
C TYR A 153 -0.75 1.75 -36.04
N CYS A 154 0.25 1.72 -36.91
CA CYS A 154 0.90 0.47 -37.30
C CYS A 154 2.17 0.26 -36.47
N CYS A 155 2.08 -0.63 -35.48
CA CYS A 155 3.21 -1.03 -34.65
C CYS A 155 4.15 -1.97 -35.41
N THR A 156 5.39 -1.55 -35.57
CA THR A 156 6.48 -2.35 -36.20
C THR A 156 7.46 -2.91 -35.15
N GLY A 157 7.09 -2.87 -33.85
CA GLY A 157 7.94 -3.33 -32.76
C GLY A 157 8.87 -2.26 -32.18
N SER A 158 9.11 -1.18 -32.92
CA SER A 158 9.92 -0.04 -32.48
C SER A 158 9.43 1.29 -33.05
N ILE A 159 9.76 2.39 -32.38
CA ILE A 159 9.55 3.78 -32.83
C ILE A 159 10.71 4.63 -32.37
N SER A 160 11.16 5.57 -33.20
CA SER A 160 12.16 6.56 -32.82
C SER A 160 11.51 7.93 -32.65
N VAL A 161 11.78 8.60 -31.53
CA VAL A 161 11.32 9.95 -31.24
C VAL A 161 12.53 10.74 -30.74
N ASP A 162 12.82 11.85 -31.37
CA ASP A 162 13.95 12.74 -31.04
C ASP A 162 15.30 11.99 -30.91
N GLY A 163 15.52 11.00 -31.79
CA GLY A 163 16.75 10.20 -31.79
C GLY A 163 16.78 9.07 -30.74
N GLN A 164 15.78 8.96 -29.88
CA GLN A 164 15.66 7.88 -28.91
C GLN A 164 14.73 6.76 -29.45
N ALA A 165 15.23 5.54 -29.42
CA ALA A 165 14.44 4.37 -29.83
C ALA A 165 13.65 3.80 -28.64
N PHE A 166 12.36 3.53 -28.88
CA PHE A 166 11.47 2.85 -27.94
C PHE A 166 11.03 1.53 -28.57
N HIS A 167 10.95 0.49 -27.76
CA HIS A 167 10.60 -0.86 -28.25
C HIS A 167 9.41 -1.42 -27.48
N CYS A 168 8.62 -2.24 -28.15
CA CYS A 168 7.69 -3.15 -27.48
C CYS A 168 8.47 -4.23 -26.72
N TYR A 169 7.82 -4.89 -25.76
CA TYR A 169 8.44 -5.98 -25.02
C TYR A 169 8.88 -7.07 -26.01
N GLY A 170 10.12 -7.54 -25.89
CA GLY A 170 10.68 -8.51 -26.83
C GLY A 170 10.73 -8.06 -28.30
N SER A 171 10.58 -6.76 -28.59
CA SER A 171 10.44 -6.21 -29.96
C SER A 171 9.25 -6.79 -30.73
N GLU A 172 8.19 -7.17 -30.02
CA GLU A 172 6.97 -7.74 -30.59
C GLU A 172 6.28 -6.74 -31.55
N VAL A 173 5.81 -7.24 -32.70
CA VAL A 173 5.12 -6.45 -33.74
C VAL A 173 3.62 -6.71 -33.64
N HIS A 174 2.84 -5.70 -33.24
CA HIS A 174 1.38 -5.84 -33.08
C HIS A 174 0.58 -5.50 -34.35
N GLY A 175 1.27 -4.92 -35.37
CA GLY A 175 0.62 -4.49 -36.62
C GLY A 175 -0.31 -3.30 -36.40
N THR A 176 -1.38 -3.21 -37.19
CA THR A 176 -2.36 -2.13 -37.08
C THR A 176 -3.25 -2.32 -35.86
N GLU A 177 -3.29 -1.32 -35.01
CA GLU A 177 -4.07 -1.33 -33.78
C GLU A 177 -4.68 0.04 -33.49
N ASP A 178 -5.83 0.02 -32.85
CA ASP A 178 -6.50 1.17 -32.24
C ASP A 178 -6.15 1.24 -30.73
N MET A 179 -6.69 2.23 -30.02
CA MET A 179 -6.41 2.41 -28.58
C MET A 179 -6.83 1.19 -27.76
N LYS A 180 -7.97 0.56 -28.08
CA LYS A 180 -8.47 -0.62 -27.36
C LYS A 180 -7.52 -1.81 -27.49
N LYS A 181 -7.08 -2.10 -28.73
CA LYS A 181 -6.13 -3.17 -29.01
C LYS A 181 -4.77 -2.87 -28.39
N ALA A 182 -4.28 -1.63 -28.50
CA ALA A 182 -3.01 -1.21 -27.93
C ALA A 182 -2.97 -1.31 -26.37
N VAL A 183 -4.10 -1.04 -25.68
CA VAL A 183 -4.23 -1.30 -24.24
C VAL A 183 -4.18 -2.79 -23.96
N ALA A 184 -4.94 -3.60 -24.71
CA ALA A 184 -5.02 -5.05 -24.49
C ALA A 184 -3.68 -5.76 -24.70
N GLU A 185 -2.92 -5.35 -25.73
CA GLU A 185 -1.61 -5.91 -26.08
C GLU A 185 -0.45 -5.18 -25.39
N SER A 186 -0.77 -4.13 -24.61
CA SER A 186 0.23 -3.32 -23.90
C SER A 186 1.30 -2.72 -24.81
N CYS A 187 0.93 -2.29 -26.02
CA CYS A 187 1.86 -1.80 -27.03
C CYS A 187 2.58 -0.52 -26.60
N ASN A 188 3.90 -0.57 -26.46
CA ASN A 188 4.70 0.60 -26.08
C ASN A 188 4.71 1.64 -27.19
N THR A 189 4.94 1.22 -28.42
CA THR A 189 5.12 2.13 -29.56
C THR A 189 3.85 2.90 -29.91
N TYR A 190 2.67 2.28 -29.76
CA TYR A 190 1.39 2.99 -29.87
C TYR A 190 1.31 4.14 -28.87
N PHE A 191 1.60 3.87 -27.60
CA PHE A 191 1.50 4.91 -26.57
C PHE A 191 2.56 5.99 -26.69
N VAL A 192 3.78 5.66 -27.15
CA VAL A 192 4.79 6.66 -27.47
C VAL A 192 4.30 7.55 -28.63
N HIS A 193 3.74 6.97 -29.72
CA HIS A 193 3.14 7.71 -30.80
C HIS A 193 1.97 8.59 -30.35
N LEU A 194 1.07 8.04 -29.54
CA LEU A 194 -0.09 8.74 -29.00
C LEU A 194 0.32 9.96 -28.21
N MET A 195 1.33 9.81 -27.34
CA MET A 195 1.77 10.88 -26.45
C MET A 195 2.50 12.04 -27.15
N GLN A 196 2.98 11.84 -28.37
CA GLN A 196 3.48 12.96 -29.19
C GLN A 196 2.38 13.96 -29.58
N LYS A 197 1.11 13.55 -29.51
CA LYS A 197 -0.07 14.39 -29.84
C LYS A 197 -0.68 15.07 -28.61
N VAL A 198 -0.29 14.65 -27.42
CA VAL A 198 -0.81 15.17 -26.15
C VAL A 198 0.20 16.15 -25.55
N PRO A 199 -0.19 17.42 -25.28
CA PRO A 199 0.69 18.35 -24.59
C PRO A 199 1.15 17.78 -23.25
N PRO A 200 2.45 17.83 -22.89
CA PRO A 200 2.97 17.29 -21.63
C PRO A 200 2.22 17.81 -20.39
N ALA A 201 1.84 19.09 -20.39
CA ALA A 201 1.08 19.69 -19.28
C ALA A 201 -0.28 19.00 -19.08
N ASN A 202 -0.99 18.64 -20.16
CA ASN A 202 -2.29 17.98 -20.10
C ASN A 202 -2.15 16.54 -19.59
N PHE A 203 -1.08 15.83 -20.02
CA PHE A 203 -0.77 14.51 -19.50
C PHE A 203 -0.48 14.54 -18.00
N LEU A 204 0.38 15.48 -17.53
CA LEU A 204 0.66 15.65 -16.11
C LEU A 204 -0.59 16.01 -15.30
N GLN A 205 -1.48 16.85 -15.86
CA GLN A 205 -2.75 17.20 -15.23
C GLN A 205 -3.63 15.96 -15.08
N MET A 206 -3.74 15.12 -16.11
CA MET A 206 -4.47 13.85 -16.04
C MET A 206 -3.90 12.91 -14.98
N ALA A 207 -2.59 12.72 -14.96
CA ALA A 207 -1.93 11.90 -13.95
C ALA A 207 -2.24 12.39 -12.52
N LYS A 208 -2.21 13.73 -12.29
CA LYS A 208 -2.60 14.32 -11.01
C LYS A 208 -4.08 14.12 -10.67
N LYS A 209 -4.99 14.22 -11.64
CA LYS A 209 -6.43 13.91 -11.45
C LYS A 209 -6.63 12.45 -11.00
N LEU A 210 -5.83 11.52 -11.52
CA LEU A 210 -5.83 10.12 -11.14
C LEU A 210 -5.12 9.83 -9.80
N GLY A 211 -4.61 10.86 -9.12
CA GLY A 211 -4.00 10.75 -7.80
C GLY A 211 -2.49 10.54 -7.79
N PHE A 212 -1.83 10.51 -8.96
CA PHE A 212 -0.37 10.44 -9.00
C PHE A 212 0.27 11.72 -8.46
N GLY A 213 1.42 11.60 -7.82
CA GLY A 213 2.20 12.72 -7.30
C GLY A 213 1.64 13.36 -6.04
N ARG A 214 0.73 12.70 -5.31
CA ARG A 214 0.24 13.15 -4.00
C ARG A 214 0.12 11.99 -3.01
N SER A 215 0.27 12.28 -1.71
CA SER A 215 -0.03 11.32 -0.66
C SER A 215 -1.52 11.32 -0.32
N PHE A 216 -1.99 10.22 0.24
CA PHE A 216 -3.33 10.06 0.80
C PHE A 216 -3.20 9.80 2.29
N SER A 217 -3.92 10.54 3.10
CA SER A 217 -3.99 10.30 4.53
C SER A 217 -4.97 9.15 4.81
N LEU A 218 -4.48 8.15 5.52
CA LEU A 218 -5.24 6.97 5.93
C LEU A 218 -5.70 7.10 7.39
N ALA A 219 -4.89 7.75 8.21
CA ALA A 219 -5.14 8.05 9.61
C ALA A 219 -4.17 9.15 10.06
N PRO A 220 -4.33 9.77 11.24
CA PRO A 220 -3.40 10.76 11.77
C PRO A 220 -1.96 10.26 11.73
N GLY A 221 -1.10 10.93 10.97
CA GLY A 221 0.31 10.54 10.80
C GLY A 221 0.55 9.23 10.02
N MET A 222 -0.47 8.69 9.35
CA MET A 222 -0.38 7.51 8.50
C MET A 222 -0.75 7.87 7.06
N GLU A 223 0.26 8.08 6.24
CA GLU A 223 0.09 8.53 4.87
C GLU A 223 0.71 7.56 3.86
N SER A 224 0.17 7.55 2.65
CA SER A 224 0.81 6.87 1.52
C SER A 224 2.03 7.62 1.04
N ALA A 225 2.96 6.94 0.39
CA ALA A 225 4.03 7.58 -0.34
C ALA A 225 3.47 8.46 -1.48
N THR A 226 4.12 9.59 -1.75
CA THR A 226 3.68 10.55 -2.77
C THR A 226 3.89 10.00 -4.19
N GLY A 227 4.98 9.27 -4.41
CA GLY A 227 5.44 8.95 -5.76
C GLY A 227 6.04 10.17 -6.47
N THR A 228 6.69 9.94 -7.61
CA THR A 228 7.26 10.98 -8.47
C THR A 228 6.59 10.93 -9.84
N LEU A 229 6.24 12.08 -10.39
CA LEU A 229 5.74 12.29 -11.74
C LEU A 229 6.80 12.99 -12.58
#